data_1196772c29ddfe0c0d125604ae44d6d1
#
_entry.id   1196772c29ddfe0c0d125604ae44d6d1
#
_cell.length_a   1.000
_cell.length_b   1.000
_cell.length_c   1.000
_cell.angle_alpha   90.00
_cell.angle_beta   90.00
_cell.angle_gamma   90.00
#
_symmetry.space_group_name_H-M   'P 1'
#
loop_
_entity.id
_entity.type
_entity.pdbx_description
1 polymer ?
#
loop_
_entity_poly.entity_id
_entity_poly.type
_entity_poly.pdbx_seq_one_letter_code
_entity_poly.pdbx_strand_id
1 'polypeptide(L)'
;MNTLKKCLPDAIVVALFAVISFAYFLVPVSQGKILFRHDSQAGVGMGQELTEYEQRTGEVTRWTNSLFSGMPTYQISPAYSSTDGLSTAMSAYHLWLPDNVWFLFVYLLGFYILLRAFDFRQSLAALGSIMWAFSSYFLIIIA
;
A
#
# COMPACT_ATOMS: atom_id res chain seq x y z
N MET A 1 30.25 19.21 -13.52
CA MET A 1 30.68 18.50 -12.28
C MET A 1 29.76 18.75 -11.05
N ASN A 2 28.59 19.38 -11.16
CA ASN A 2 27.89 19.84 -9.93
C ASN A 2 26.43 19.39 -9.73
N THR A 3 25.83 18.68 -10.68
CA THR A 3 24.43 18.25 -10.51
C THR A 3 24.32 17.11 -9.49
N LEU A 4 25.21 16.15 -9.56
CA LEU A 4 25.28 15.03 -8.60
C LEU A 4 25.50 15.49 -7.16
N LYS A 5 26.34 16.51 -6.92
CA LYS A 5 26.57 17.07 -5.58
C LYS A 5 25.35 17.81 -5.03
N LYS A 6 24.50 18.37 -5.89
CA LYS A 6 23.26 19.03 -5.48
C LYS A 6 22.14 18.04 -5.12
N CYS A 7 22.09 16.89 -5.78
CA CYS A 7 21.09 15.85 -5.52
C CYS A 7 21.46 14.91 -4.37
N LEU A 8 22.73 14.86 -3.97
CA LEU A 8 23.19 13.95 -2.93
C LEU A 8 22.46 14.12 -1.59
N PRO A 9 22.19 15.34 -1.10
CA PRO A 9 21.44 15.52 0.13
C PRO A 9 20.02 14.98 0.06
N ASP A 10 19.32 15.23 -1.06
CA ASP A 10 17.96 14.71 -1.24
C ASP A 10 17.95 13.17 -1.35
N ALA A 11 18.94 12.57 -1.99
CA ALA A 11 19.11 11.13 -2.05
C ALA A 11 19.30 10.48 -0.65
N ILE A 12 20.02 11.16 0.25
CA ILE A 12 20.19 10.72 1.64
C ILE A 12 18.84 10.72 2.36
N VAL A 13 18.02 11.74 2.17
CA VAL A 13 16.68 11.79 2.77
C VAL A 13 15.79 10.68 2.25
N VAL A 14 15.82 10.41 0.94
CA VAL A 14 15.06 9.30 0.34
C VAL A 14 15.50 7.95 0.91
N ALA A 15 16.80 7.74 1.05
CA ALA A 15 17.33 6.53 1.68
C ALA A 15 16.89 6.41 3.16
N LEU A 16 16.89 7.53 3.88
CA LEU A 16 16.40 7.57 5.27
C LEU A 16 14.91 7.19 5.34
N PHE A 17 14.08 7.67 4.42
CA PHE A 17 12.66 7.31 4.36
C PHE A 17 12.45 5.82 4.11
N ALA A 18 13.25 5.21 3.23
CA ALA A 18 13.23 3.77 3.04
C ALA A 18 13.56 3.01 4.33
N VAL A 19 14.62 3.44 5.02
CA VAL A 19 15.01 2.83 6.32
C VAL A 19 13.89 3.00 7.36
N ILE A 20 13.28 4.17 7.48
CA ILE A 20 12.17 4.42 8.41
C ILE A 20 10.99 3.50 8.09
N SER A 21 10.61 3.36 6.82
CA SER A 21 9.48 2.53 6.40
C SER A 21 9.71 1.05 6.72
N PHE A 22 10.90 0.54 6.47
CA PHE A 22 11.26 -0.83 6.83
C PHE A 22 11.34 -1.03 8.34
N ALA A 23 11.96 -0.11 9.07
CA ALA A 23 12.12 -0.21 10.52
C ALA A 23 10.77 -0.21 11.24
N TYR A 24 9.82 0.61 10.78
CA TYR A 24 8.50 0.71 11.39
C TYR A 24 7.69 -0.59 11.24
N PHE A 25 7.76 -1.23 10.08
CA PHE A 25 7.05 -2.48 9.81
C PHE A 25 7.92 -3.74 9.96
N LEU A 26 9.12 -3.62 10.53
CA LEU A 26 10.07 -4.73 10.64
C LEU A 26 9.46 -5.94 11.37
N VAL A 27 8.80 -5.70 12.51
CA VAL A 27 8.23 -6.78 13.33
C VAL A 27 7.08 -7.51 12.62
N PRO A 28 6.02 -6.85 12.14
CA PRO A 28 4.95 -7.56 11.42
C PRO A 28 5.47 -8.25 10.16
N VAL A 29 6.36 -7.61 9.38
CA VAL A 29 6.91 -8.20 8.15
C VAL A 29 7.75 -9.44 8.47
N SER A 30 8.65 -9.38 9.46
CA SER A 30 9.51 -10.51 9.85
C SER A 30 8.73 -11.71 10.42
N GLN A 31 7.57 -11.45 11.00
CA GLN A 31 6.69 -12.49 11.55
C GLN A 31 5.63 -12.98 10.55
N GLY A 32 5.65 -12.48 9.32
CA GLY A 32 4.63 -12.81 8.31
C GLY A 32 3.22 -12.40 8.72
N LYS A 33 3.09 -11.42 9.62
CA LYS A 33 1.78 -10.94 10.10
C LYS A 33 1.22 -9.91 9.13
N ILE A 34 -0.05 -10.07 8.82
CA ILE A 34 -0.84 -9.09 8.08
C ILE A 34 -1.47 -8.14 9.10
N LEU A 35 -1.38 -6.84 8.86
CA LEU A 35 -2.08 -5.86 9.69
C LEU A 35 -3.59 -6.08 9.55
N PHE A 36 -4.28 -6.09 10.69
CA PHE A 36 -5.73 -6.21 10.71
C PHE A 36 -6.35 -4.97 10.09
N ARG A 37 -7.11 -5.16 9.02
CA ARG A 37 -7.90 -4.12 8.37
C ARG A 37 -9.36 -4.52 8.44
N HIS A 38 -10.16 -3.71 9.11
CA HIS A 38 -11.58 -4.01 9.34
C HIS A 38 -12.34 -4.21 8.01
N ASP A 39 -12.10 -3.33 7.04
CA ASP A 39 -12.74 -3.40 5.73
C ASP A 39 -12.28 -4.62 4.92
N SER A 40 -11.01 -5.01 5.05
CA SER A 40 -10.49 -6.22 4.38
C SER A 40 -11.13 -7.49 4.96
N GLN A 41 -11.36 -7.55 6.27
CA GLN A 41 -12.07 -8.67 6.89
C GLN A 41 -13.54 -8.74 6.46
N ALA A 42 -14.19 -7.59 6.37
CA ALA A 42 -15.54 -7.52 5.81
C ALA A 42 -15.56 -8.00 4.35
N GLY A 43 -14.59 -7.59 3.53
CA GLY A 43 -14.43 -8.05 2.15
C GLY A 43 -14.22 -9.57 2.05
N VAL A 44 -13.42 -10.17 2.93
CA VAL A 44 -13.24 -11.63 3.00
C VAL A 44 -14.56 -12.32 3.33
N GLY A 45 -15.30 -11.82 4.32
CA GLY A 45 -16.62 -12.38 4.69
C GLY A 45 -17.63 -12.28 3.53
N MET A 46 -17.67 -11.15 2.83
CA MET A 46 -18.51 -10.97 1.64
C MET A 46 -18.14 -11.92 0.49
N GLY A 47 -16.86 -12.26 0.35
CA GLY A 47 -16.33 -13.16 -0.67
C GLY A 47 -16.43 -14.64 -0.33
N GLN A 48 -16.94 -15.03 0.85
CA GLN A 48 -16.95 -16.43 1.29
C GLN A 48 -17.73 -17.34 0.34
N GLU A 49 -18.91 -16.94 -0.11
CA GLU A 49 -19.72 -17.71 -1.05
C GLU A 49 -18.95 -18.00 -2.36
N LEU A 50 -18.18 -17.03 -2.84
CA LEU A 50 -17.34 -17.21 -4.04
C LEU A 50 -16.29 -18.28 -3.82
N THR A 51 -15.60 -18.21 -2.68
CA THR A 51 -14.55 -19.17 -2.31
C THR A 51 -15.13 -20.58 -2.15
N GLU A 52 -16.28 -20.72 -1.50
CA GLU A 52 -16.97 -22.00 -1.33
C GLU A 52 -17.44 -22.59 -2.67
N TYR A 53 -17.94 -21.73 -3.57
CA TYR A 53 -18.34 -22.16 -4.91
C TYR A 53 -17.15 -22.67 -5.72
N GLU A 54 -16.04 -21.92 -5.72
CA GLU A 54 -14.82 -22.30 -6.43
C GLU A 54 -14.24 -23.62 -5.88
N GLN A 55 -14.20 -23.80 -4.56
CA GLN A 55 -13.72 -25.01 -3.94
C GLN A 55 -14.58 -26.23 -4.30
N ARG A 56 -15.89 -26.05 -4.46
CA ARG A 56 -16.84 -27.13 -4.78
C ARG A 56 -16.86 -27.49 -6.25
N THR A 57 -16.74 -26.51 -7.14
CA THR A 57 -16.95 -26.69 -8.59
C THR A 57 -15.67 -26.60 -9.42
N GLY A 58 -14.61 -26.00 -8.88
CA GLY A 58 -13.41 -25.63 -9.62
C GLY A 58 -13.60 -24.44 -10.56
N GLU A 59 -14.75 -23.78 -10.52
CA GLU A 59 -15.09 -22.65 -11.40
C GLU A 59 -15.27 -21.36 -10.60
N VAL A 60 -14.88 -20.23 -11.19
CA VAL A 60 -15.09 -18.90 -10.60
C VAL A 60 -16.46 -18.37 -10.98
N THR A 61 -17.31 -18.09 -9.99
CA THR A 61 -18.62 -17.45 -10.22
C THR A 61 -18.49 -15.96 -10.48
N ARG A 62 -19.29 -15.45 -11.41
CA ARG A 62 -19.42 -14.01 -11.71
C ARG A 62 -20.58 -13.35 -10.98
N TRP A 63 -21.33 -14.11 -10.18
CA TRP A 63 -22.48 -13.65 -9.43
C TRP A 63 -22.46 -14.23 -8.02
N THR A 64 -22.90 -13.45 -7.03
CA THR A 64 -23.13 -13.88 -5.67
C THR A 64 -24.53 -13.50 -5.21
N ASN A 65 -25.09 -14.33 -4.33
CA ASN A 65 -26.36 -14.05 -3.66
C ASN A 65 -26.19 -13.60 -2.21
N SER A 66 -24.95 -13.52 -1.72
CA SER A 66 -24.66 -13.20 -0.31
C SER A 66 -25.03 -11.76 0.09
N LEU A 67 -25.16 -10.86 -0.89
CA LEU A 67 -25.40 -9.43 -0.65
C LEU A 67 -26.52 -8.91 -1.56
N PHE A 68 -27.31 -7.99 -1.02
CA PHE A 68 -28.34 -7.21 -1.77
C PHE A 68 -29.25 -8.04 -2.67
N SER A 69 -29.58 -9.28 -2.29
CA SER A 69 -30.38 -10.23 -3.09
C SER A 69 -29.72 -10.64 -4.42
N GLY A 70 -28.42 -10.44 -4.53
CA GLY A 70 -27.60 -10.81 -5.68
C GLY A 70 -26.92 -9.62 -6.34
N MET A 71 -25.61 -9.79 -6.62
CA MET A 71 -24.82 -8.78 -7.29
C MET A 71 -23.63 -9.40 -8.04
N PRO A 72 -23.08 -8.68 -9.05
CA PRO A 72 -21.87 -9.13 -9.73
C PRO A 72 -20.66 -9.20 -8.79
N THR A 73 -19.87 -10.26 -8.87
CA THR A 73 -18.76 -10.52 -7.97
C THR A 73 -17.59 -9.55 -8.12
N TYR A 74 -17.44 -8.87 -9.26
CA TYR A 74 -16.41 -7.85 -9.46
C TYR A 74 -16.57 -6.62 -8.55
N GLN A 75 -17.73 -6.44 -7.92
CA GLN A 75 -17.99 -5.38 -6.96
C GLN A 75 -17.63 -5.76 -5.52
N ILE A 76 -17.25 -7.01 -5.29
CA ILE A 76 -16.86 -7.52 -3.98
C ILE A 76 -15.34 -7.72 -3.97
N SER A 77 -14.65 -7.15 -3.01
CA SER A 77 -13.24 -7.41 -2.78
C SER A 77 -13.06 -8.74 -2.01
N PRO A 78 -12.05 -9.53 -2.32
CA PRO A 78 -11.04 -9.54 -3.37
C PRO A 78 -11.52 -10.40 -4.55
N ALA A 79 -11.89 -9.83 -5.64
CA ALA A 79 -12.65 -10.60 -6.59
C ALA A 79 -11.83 -11.50 -7.52
N TYR A 80 -10.74 -11.03 -8.11
CA TYR A 80 -10.04 -11.82 -9.14
C TYR A 80 -8.57 -11.46 -9.20
N SER A 81 -7.71 -12.46 -9.40
CA SER A 81 -6.37 -12.21 -9.93
C SER A 81 -6.50 -11.67 -11.35
N SER A 82 -6.01 -10.47 -11.58
CA SER A 82 -5.91 -9.94 -12.93
C SER A 82 -4.99 -10.84 -13.76
N THR A 83 -5.49 -11.34 -14.90
CA THR A 83 -4.71 -12.15 -15.84
C THR A 83 -3.98 -11.28 -16.87
N ASP A 84 -4.26 -9.98 -16.89
CA ASP A 84 -3.56 -9.01 -17.73
C ASP A 84 -2.25 -8.54 -17.07
N GLY A 85 -1.45 -7.79 -17.80
CA GLY A 85 -0.17 -7.28 -17.30
C GLY A 85 -0.28 -6.23 -16.17
N LEU A 86 -1.50 -5.87 -15.75
CA LEU A 86 -1.74 -4.86 -14.74
C LEU A 86 -1.22 -5.30 -13.36
N SER A 87 -1.44 -6.57 -12.98
CA SER A 87 -0.92 -7.12 -11.72
C SER A 87 0.60 -7.08 -11.67
N THR A 88 1.26 -7.40 -12.80
CA THR A 88 2.71 -7.31 -12.92
C THR A 88 3.20 -5.86 -12.86
N ALA A 89 2.50 -4.95 -13.52
CA ALA A 89 2.82 -3.52 -13.47
C ALA A 89 2.65 -2.95 -12.04
N MET A 90 1.61 -3.36 -11.31
CA MET A 90 1.41 -2.99 -9.92
C MET A 90 2.50 -3.56 -9.00
N SER A 91 2.89 -4.83 -9.18
CA SER A 91 3.98 -5.43 -8.41
C SER A 91 5.31 -4.74 -8.68
N ALA A 92 5.59 -4.39 -9.94
CA ALA A 92 6.76 -3.60 -10.31
C ALA A 92 6.74 -2.19 -9.70
N TYR A 93 5.58 -1.53 -9.68
CA TYR A 93 5.39 -0.24 -9.01
C TYR A 93 5.65 -0.34 -7.50
N HIS A 94 5.21 -1.41 -6.85
CA HIS A 94 5.48 -1.67 -5.43
C HIS A 94 6.90 -2.17 -5.16
N LEU A 95 7.77 -2.30 -6.17
CA LEU A 95 9.12 -2.86 -6.07
C LEU A 95 9.13 -4.23 -5.35
N TRP A 96 8.07 -5.02 -5.49
CA TRP A 96 7.84 -6.29 -4.77
C TRP A 96 7.96 -6.17 -3.24
N LEU A 97 7.82 -4.95 -2.69
CA LEU A 97 7.83 -4.70 -1.26
C LEU A 97 6.46 -5.01 -0.63
N PRO A 98 6.44 -5.33 0.67
CA PRO A 98 5.17 -5.41 1.39
C PRO A 98 4.40 -4.09 1.30
N ASP A 99 3.10 -4.16 1.01
CA ASP A 99 2.25 -2.99 0.75
C ASP A 99 2.38 -1.89 1.81
N ASN A 100 2.39 -2.27 3.09
CA ASN A 100 2.47 -1.30 4.18
C ASN A 100 3.80 -0.52 4.18
N VAL A 101 4.92 -1.20 3.89
CA VAL A 101 6.25 -0.57 3.76
C VAL A 101 6.25 0.39 2.58
N TRP A 102 5.71 -0.07 1.44
CA TRP A 102 5.63 0.74 0.23
C TRP A 102 4.75 1.97 0.41
N PHE A 103 3.56 1.82 0.97
CA PHE A 103 2.65 2.94 1.20
C PHE A 103 3.26 4.00 2.12
N LEU A 104 3.89 3.60 3.23
CA LEU A 104 4.55 4.55 4.11
C LEU A 104 5.70 5.28 3.39
N PHE A 105 6.50 4.56 2.62
CA PHE A 105 7.60 5.14 1.86
C PHE A 105 7.08 6.17 0.83
N VAL A 106 6.06 5.81 0.05
CA VAL A 106 5.48 6.72 -0.96
C VAL A 106 4.84 7.94 -0.31
N TYR A 107 4.24 7.78 0.87
CA TYR A 107 3.65 8.88 1.62
C TYR A 107 4.71 9.87 2.11
N LEU A 108 5.81 9.37 2.67
CA LEU A 108 6.98 10.18 3.05
C LEU A 108 7.58 10.90 1.84
N LEU A 109 7.81 10.16 0.76
CA LEU A 109 8.44 10.69 -0.45
C LEU A 109 7.56 11.73 -1.14
N GLY A 110 6.27 11.45 -1.30
CA GLY A 110 5.32 12.33 -1.98
C GLY A 110 5.20 13.68 -1.28
N PHE A 111 5.07 13.68 0.05
CA PHE A 111 5.00 14.92 0.81
C PHE A 111 6.33 15.68 0.82
N TYR A 112 7.45 14.95 0.84
CA TYR A 112 8.77 15.55 0.68
C TYR A 112 8.93 16.28 -0.64
N ILE A 113 8.56 15.63 -1.76
CA ILE A 113 8.60 16.24 -3.09
C ILE A 113 7.73 17.50 -3.13
N LEU A 114 6.52 17.44 -2.55
CA LEU A 114 5.61 18.58 -2.46
C LEU A 114 6.26 19.75 -1.71
N LEU A 115 6.82 19.53 -0.54
CA LEU A 115 7.47 20.59 0.24
C LEU A 115 8.72 21.15 -0.48
N ARG A 116 9.48 20.28 -1.15
CA ARG A 116 10.62 20.71 -1.96
C ARG A 116 10.18 21.55 -3.18
N ALA A 117 9.02 21.25 -3.78
CA ALA A 117 8.44 22.05 -4.85
C ALA A 117 7.99 23.45 -4.39
N PHE A 118 7.68 23.60 -3.09
CA PHE A 118 7.44 24.89 -2.45
C PHE A 118 8.70 25.58 -1.90
N ASP A 119 9.88 25.14 -2.34
CA ASP A 119 11.18 25.70 -1.95
C ASP A 119 11.52 25.64 -0.45
N PHE A 120 10.84 24.74 0.31
CA PHE A 120 11.23 24.51 1.69
C PHE A 120 12.65 23.95 1.77
N ARG A 121 13.39 24.33 2.82
CA ARG A 121 14.71 23.76 3.12
C ARG A 121 14.57 22.25 3.29
N GLN A 122 15.57 21.52 2.82
CA GLN A 122 15.63 20.06 2.85
C GLN A 122 15.27 19.46 4.22
N SER A 123 15.88 19.97 5.29
CA SER A 123 15.63 19.48 6.66
C SER A 123 14.20 19.71 7.13
N LEU A 124 13.61 20.87 6.78
CA LEU A 124 12.21 21.17 7.10
C LEU A 124 11.26 20.32 6.28
N ALA A 125 11.57 20.11 4.99
CA ALA A 125 10.80 19.22 4.14
C ALA A 125 10.82 17.77 4.65
N ALA A 126 11.99 17.27 5.06
CA ALA A 126 12.12 15.94 5.64
C ALA A 126 11.33 15.80 6.96
N LEU A 127 11.46 16.76 7.86
CA LEU A 127 10.71 16.77 9.12
C LEU A 127 9.20 16.83 8.88
N GLY A 128 8.74 17.74 8.01
CA GLY A 128 7.33 17.86 7.67
C GLY A 128 6.76 16.57 7.07
N SER A 129 7.54 15.87 6.25
CA SER A 129 7.13 14.59 5.65
C SER A 129 6.97 13.50 6.71
N ILE A 130 7.88 13.45 7.69
CA ILE A 130 7.77 12.51 8.81
C ILE A 130 6.52 12.83 9.64
N MET A 131 6.31 14.09 10.00
CA MET A 131 5.13 14.49 10.78
C MET A 131 3.82 14.17 10.05
N TRP A 132 3.78 14.39 8.74
CA TRP A 132 2.61 14.08 7.91
C TRP A 132 2.36 12.57 7.83
N ALA A 133 3.38 11.79 7.49
CA ALA A 133 3.27 10.35 7.31
C ALA A 133 2.94 9.60 8.62
N PHE A 134 3.38 10.10 9.76
CA PHE A 134 3.04 9.55 11.07
C PHE A 134 1.85 10.24 11.74
N SER A 135 1.04 10.99 10.97
CA SER A 135 -0.22 11.49 11.47
C SER A 135 -1.18 10.34 11.77
N SER A 136 -2.03 10.52 12.77
CA SER A 136 -3.00 9.50 13.19
C SER A 136 -3.94 9.08 12.05
N TYR A 137 -4.30 10.01 11.16
CA TYR A 137 -5.14 9.72 10.00
C TYR A 137 -4.54 8.64 9.09
N PHE A 138 -3.26 8.79 8.72
CA PHE A 138 -2.58 7.83 7.86
C PHE A 138 -2.43 6.47 8.53
N LEU A 139 -2.06 6.44 9.81
CA LEU A 139 -1.90 5.19 10.55
C LEU A 139 -3.23 4.43 10.71
N ILE A 140 -4.36 5.14 10.86
CA ILE A 140 -5.69 4.52 10.90
C ILE A 140 -6.07 3.91 9.54
N ILE A 141 -5.71 4.54 8.43
CA ILE A 141 -6.06 4.04 7.09
C ILE A 141 -5.18 2.84 6.70
N ILE A 142 -3.91 2.83 7.09
CA ILE A 142 -3.00 1.70 6.83
C ILE A 142 -3.31 0.48 7.71
N ALA A 143 -3.73 0.72 8.95
CA ALA A 143 -4.11 -0.34 9.88
C ALA A 143 -5.54 -0.79 9.62
#